data_3689b4c7a16e0421f10dc02783a38444
#
_entry.id   3689b4c7a16e0421f10dc02783a38444
#
_cell.length_a   1.000
_cell.length_b   1.000
_cell.length_c   1.000
_cell.angle_alpha   90.00
_cell.angle_beta   90.00
_cell.angle_gamma   90.00
#
_symmetry.space_group_name_H-M   'P 1'
#
loop_
_entity.id
_entity.type
_entity.pdbx_description
1 polymer ?
#
loop_
_entity_poly.entity_id
_entity_poly.type
_entity_poly.pdbx_seq_one_letter_code
_entity_poly.pdbx_strand_id
1 'polypeptide(L)'
;NIIHSLDLYITDDELNNSFMGSFSFTDSGRLTMLETPTYLFNEVAYRPAKQVITPNQLSKLLDISVDKGHLNEIMETIQIIDDSIIDIRVVENKVLLSRDRVSYLPISLFGDAITSTLYMILTLFSVDEGGYLLIDEVENGIHHSKQLNFIRHICNLAFKRNIQIFMTTHSAE
;
A
#
# COMPACT_ATOMS: atom_id res chain seq x y z
N ASN A 1 16.13 15.63 22.49
CA ASN A 1 16.17 14.64 23.57
C ASN A 1 15.38 13.42 23.14
N ILE A 2 15.91 12.21 23.41
CA ILE A 2 15.23 10.92 23.22
C ILE A 2 14.29 10.76 24.41
N ILE A 3 12.98 10.59 24.18
CA ILE A 3 12.00 10.41 25.25
C ILE A 3 11.79 8.94 25.57
N HIS A 4 11.72 8.11 24.52
CA HIS A 4 11.49 6.67 24.65
C HIS A 4 12.28 5.91 23.60
N SER A 5 12.76 4.73 23.97
CA SER A 5 13.26 3.71 23.06
C SER A 5 12.35 2.48 23.10
N LEU A 6 12.17 1.85 21.96
CA LEU A 6 11.44 0.61 21.80
C LEU A 6 12.34 -0.39 21.10
N ASP A 7 12.59 -1.52 21.76
CA ASP A 7 13.31 -2.63 21.17
C ASP A 7 12.30 -3.66 20.65
N LEU A 8 12.48 -4.06 19.40
CA LEU A 8 11.65 -5.09 18.78
C LEU A 8 12.42 -6.41 18.73
N TYR A 9 11.71 -7.48 19.03
CA TYR A 9 12.21 -8.84 18.95
C TYR A 9 11.29 -9.69 18.10
N ILE A 10 11.84 -10.61 17.29
CA ILE A 10 11.10 -11.73 16.72
C ILE A 10 11.24 -12.92 17.63
N THR A 11 10.14 -13.59 17.93
CA THR A 11 10.13 -14.88 18.57
C THR A 11 9.83 -15.94 17.52
N ASP A 12 10.71 -16.90 17.33
CA ASP A 12 10.51 -18.03 16.43
C ASP A 12 9.62 -19.12 17.10
N ASP A 13 9.27 -20.17 16.35
CA ASP A 13 8.45 -21.28 16.82
C ASP A 13 9.08 -22.06 17.99
N GLU A 14 10.38 -21.92 18.22
CA GLU A 14 11.12 -22.49 19.34
C GLU A 14 11.21 -21.55 20.56
N LEU A 15 10.49 -20.42 20.52
CA LEU A 15 10.47 -19.37 21.55
C LEU A 15 11.82 -18.66 21.76
N ASN A 16 12.72 -18.73 20.78
CA ASN A 16 13.93 -17.92 20.79
C ASN A 16 13.64 -16.51 20.33
N ASN A 17 14.07 -15.53 21.12
CA ASN A 17 13.93 -14.11 20.77
C ASN A 17 15.16 -13.64 20.01
N SER A 18 14.95 -13.19 18.77
CA SER A 18 15.99 -12.52 17.99
C SER A 18 15.73 -11.01 17.98
N PHE A 19 16.74 -10.23 18.34
CA PHE A 19 16.65 -8.77 18.30
C PHE A 19 16.46 -8.28 16.88
N MET A 20 15.39 -7.50 16.64
CA MET A 20 15.04 -6.98 15.32
C MET A 20 15.52 -5.55 15.09
N GLY A 21 15.57 -4.76 16.11
CA GLY A 21 15.97 -3.37 15.98
C GLY A 21 15.54 -2.51 17.17
N SER A 22 16.12 -1.34 17.27
CA SER A 22 15.79 -0.34 18.27
C SER A 22 15.32 0.93 17.60
N PHE A 23 14.23 1.49 18.13
CA PHE A 23 13.65 2.73 17.66
C PHE A 23 13.67 3.76 18.79
N SER A 24 13.92 5.02 18.44
CA SER A 24 13.78 6.12 19.39
C SER A 24 12.73 7.12 18.93
N PHE A 25 12.00 7.67 19.90
CA PHE A 25 11.06 8.76 19.70
C PHE A 25 11.66 10.05 20.26
N THR A 26 11.55 11.13 19.51
CA THR A 26 11.92 12.47 19.98
C THR A 26 10.69 13.23 20.47
N ASP A 27 10.91 14.31 21.23
CA ASP A 27 9.87 15.25 21.69
C ASP A 27 9.02 15.81 20.56
N SER A 28 9.55 15.84 19.34
CA SER A 28 8.86 16.30 18.14
C SER A 28 8.03 15.21 17.45
N GLY A 29 7.92 14.03 18.04
CA GLY A 29 7.22 12.87 17.46
C GLY A 29 7.96 12.19 16.31
N ARG A 30 9.26 12.51 16.14
CA ARG A 30 10.06 11.88 15.08
C ARG A 30 10.53 10.50 15.52
N LEU A 31 10.16 9.48 14.75
CA LEU A 31 10.70 8.13 14.88
C LEU A 31 12.06 8.06 14.17
N THR A 32 13.05 7.55 14.86
CA THR A 32 14.39 7.26 14.30
C THR A 32 14.75 5.82 14.61
N MET A 33 15.09 5.06 13.58
CA MET A 33 15.65 3.72 13.75
C MET A 33 17.12 3.85 14.15
N LEU A 34 17.50 3.26 15.27
CA LEU A 34 18.84 3.34 15.83
C LEU A 34 19.74 2.21 15.33
N GLU A 35 19.16 1.01 15.17
CA GLU A 35 19.86 -0.17 14.69
C GLU A 35 18.96 -1.00 13.78
N THR A 36 19.48 -1.38 12.61
CA THR A 36 18.84 -2.34 11.72
C THR A 36 19.69 -3.60 11.65
N PRO A 37 19.15 -4.76 11.99
CA PRO A 37 19.83 -6.00 11.65
C PRO A 37 19.86 -6.16 10.12
N THR A 38 21.04 -6.35 9.58
CA THR A 38 21.32 -6.37 8.12
C THR A 38 20.74 -7.57 7.37
N TYR A 39 20.02 -8.50 8.03
CA TYR A 39 19.67 -9.80 7.44
C TYR A 39 18.24 -10.29 7.74
N LEU A 40 17.36 -9.48 8.33
CA LEU A 40 16.02 -9.94 8.73
C LEU A 40 14.85 -9.31 7.98
N PHE A 41 15.07 -8.29 7.15
CA PHE A 41 13.97 -7.68 6.42
C PHE A 41 14.10 -7.96 4.92
N ASN A 42 13.20 -8.76 4.42
CA ASN A 42 12.68 -8.57 3.09
C ASN A 42 12.12 -7.14 3.00
N GLU A 43 11.93 -6.65 1.80
CA GLU A 43 11.46 -5.28 1.57
C GLU A 43 10.25 -4.94 2.42
N VAL A 44 10.26 -3.75 3.04
CA VAL A 44 9.16 -3.21 3.82
C VAL A 44 8.63 -1.98 3.10
N ALA A 45 7.36 -2.02 2.69
CA ALA A 45 6.67 -0.83 2.21
C ALA A 45 5.70 -0.30 3.28
N TYR A 46 5.61 1.02 3.38
CA TYR A 46 4.69 1.70 4.29
C TYR A 46 3.81 2.69 3.54
N ARG A 47 2.50 2.57 3.75
CA ARG A 47 1.49 3.50 3.27
C ARG A 47 0.84 4.22 4.44
N PRO A 48 1.16 5.48 4.70
CA PRO A 48 0.52 6.29 5.74
C PRO A 48 -0.92 6.68 5.33
N ALA A 49 -1.78 6.94 6.31
CA ALA A 49 -3.18 7.35 6.12
C ALA A 49 -3.32 8.61 5.27
N LYS A 50 -2.40 9.56 5.45
CA LYS A 50 -2.37 10.84 4.71
C LYS A 50 -1.05 10.96 3.96
N GLN A 51 -1.06 10.54 2.72
CA GLN A 51 0.09 10.74 1.84
C GLN A 51 -0.33 11.52 0.60
N VAL A 52 0.42 12.57 0.30
CA VAL A 52 0.31 13.25 -0.98
C VAL A 52 1.22 12.53 -1.96
N ILE A 53 0.62 11.75 -2.86
CA ILE A 53 1.36 11.15 -3.97
C ILE A 53 1.32 12.08 -5.17
N THR A 54 2.48 12.34 -5.77
CA THR A 54 2.53 13.15 -6.99
C THR A 54 2.07 12.33 -8.20
N PRO A 55 1.47 12.96 -9.23
CA PRO A 55 1.08 12.27 -10.46
C PRO A 55 2.23 11.48 -11.10
N ASN A 56 3.45 12.02 -11.07
CA ASN A 56 4.64 11.38 -11.62
C ASN A 56 5.07 10.12 -10.81
N GLN A 57 4.92 10.13 -9.48
CA GLN A 57 5.19 8.93 -8.67
C GLN A 57 4.16 7.84 -8.97
N LEU A 58 2.88 8.22 -9.03
CA LEU A 58 1.81 7.27 -9.30
C LEU A 58 1.95 6.63 -10.69
N SER A 59 2.27 7.43 -11.72
CA SER A 59 2.47 6.92 -13.08
C SER A 59 3.64 5.97 -13.18
N LYS A 60 4.78 6.28 -12.55
CA LYS A 60 5.95 5.40 -12.53
C LYS A 60 5.67 4.05 -11.86
N LEU A 61 4.96 4.06 -10.72
CA LEU A 61 4.57 2.83 -10.04
C LEU A 61 3.63 1.99 -10.91
N LEU A 62 2.71 2.66 -11.61
CA LEU A 62 1.79 1.98 -12.53
C LEU A 62 2.54 1.34 -13.69
N ASP A 63 3.45 2.06 -14.36
CA ASP A 63 4.25 1.53 -15.46
C ASP A 63 5.05 0.30 -15.02
N ILE A 64 5.75 0.36 -13.89
CA ILE A 64 6.50 -0.77 -13.34
C ILE A 64 5.59 -1.98 -13.07
N SER A 65 4.40 -1.73 -12.51
CA SER A 65 3.46 -2.80 -12.17
C SER A 65 2.84 -3.43 -13.43
N VAL A 66 2.57 -2.63 -14.45
CA VAL A 66 2.07 -3.11 -15.75
C VAL A 66 3.15 -3.91 -16.47
N ASP A 67 4.40 -3.47 -16.47
CA ASP A 67 5.54 -4.20 -17.06
C ASP A 67 5.77 -5.55 -16.35
N LYS A 68 5.47 -5.66 -15.07
CA LYS A 68 5.48 -6.91 -14.30
C LYS A 68 4.23 -7.78 -14.53
N GLY A 69 3.26 -7.34 -15.34
CA GLY A 69 2.07 -8.11 -15.72
C GLY A 69 0.86 -7.98 -14.77
N HIS A 70 0.86 -7.01 -13.87
CA HIS A 70 -0.18 -6.86 -12.83
C HIS A 70 -1.40 -6.01 -13.25
N LEU A 71 -1.55 -5.73 -14.56
CA LEU A 71 -2.64 -4.86 -15.03
C LEU A 71 -4.04 -5.39 -14.66
N ASN A 72 -4.25 -6.70 -14.76
CA ASN A 72 -5.55 -7.31 -14.47
C ASN A 72 -5.92 -7.13 -12.99
N GLU A 73 -5.01 -7.43 -12.07
CA GLU A 73 -5.23 -7.28 -10.64
C GLU A 73 -5.44 -5.81 -10.24
N ILE A 74 -4.73 -4.89 -10.91
CA ILE A 74 -4.94 -3.45 -10.72
C ILE A 74 -6.36 -3.07 -11.14
N MET A 75 -6.81 -3.52 -12.30
CA MET A 75 -8.15 -3.23 -12.79
C MET A 75 -9.23 -3.86 -11.91
N GLU A 76 -9.09 -5.12 -11.49
CA GLU A 76 -10.00 -5.78 -10.55
C GLU A 76 -10.12 -4.98 -9.24
N THR A 77 -9.00 -4.49 -8.71
CA THR A 77 -8.97 -3.70 -7.48
C THR A 77 -9.72 -2.37 -7.63
N ILE A 78 -9.49 -1.66 -8.73
CA ILE A 78 -10.17 -0.39 -9.02
C ILE A 78 -11.68 -0.62 -9.19
N GLN A 79 -12.08 -1.69 -9.87
CA GLN A 79 -13.48 -2.02 -10.14
C GLN A 79 -14.28 -2.42 -8.90
N ILE A 80 -13.62 -2.82 -7.81
CA ILE A 80 -14.28 -2.96 -6.52
C ILE A 80 -14.84 -1.61 -6.05
N ILE A 81 -14.13 -0.52 -6.31
CA ILE A 81 -14.53 0.83 -5.91
C ILE A 81 -15.46 1.48 -6.94
N ASP A 82 -15.13 1.39 -8.23
CA ASP A 82 -15.94 1.91 -9.34
C ASP A 82 -15.88 0.94 -10.53
N ASP A 83 -16.92 0.13 -10.67
CA ASP A 83 -17.06 -0.90 -11.70
C ASP A 83 -17.26 -0.33 -13.12
N SER A 84 -17.56 0.94 -13.23
CA SER A 84 -17.66 1.64 -14.52
C SER A 84 -16.30 1.93 -15.16
N ILE A 85 -15.21 1.83 -14.42
CA ILE A 85 -13.84 2.05 -14.94
C ILE A 85 -13.40 0.77 -15.65
N ILE A 86 -13.10 0.87 -16.95
CA ILE A 86 -12.77 -0.29 -17.79
C ILE A 86 -11.38 -0.24 -18.43
N ASP A 87 -10.68 0.88 -18.30
CA ASP A 87 -9.30 0.98 -18.81
C ASP A 87 -8.49 2.03 -18.03
N ILE A 88 -7.16 1.79 -17.99
CA ILE A 88 -6.18 2.65 -17.33
C ILE A 88 -4.96 2.81 -18.24
N ARG A 89 -4.42 4.01 -18.33
CA ARG A 89 -3.22 4.33 -19.13
C ARG A 89 -2.33 5.36 -18.45
N VAL A 90 -1.06 5.32 -18.80
CA VAL A 90 -0.12 6.41 -18.50
C VAL A 90 0.13 7.21 -19.78
N VAL A 91 -0.08 8.52 -19.73
CA VAL A 91 0.22 9.45 -20.81
C VAL A 91 0.89 10.68 -20.21
N GLU A 92 2.07 11.05 -20.71
CA GLU A 92 2.84 12.22 -20.23
C GLU A 92 3.01 12.24 -18.69
N ASN A 93 3.37 11.12 -18.11
CA ASN A 93 3.51 10.94 -16.66
C ASN A 93 2.23 11.21 -15.84
N LYS A 94 1.07 11.05 -16.45
CA LYS A 94 -0.24 11.16 -15.79
C LYS A 94 -1.01 9.86 -15.94
N VAL A 95 -1.65 9.44 -14.88
CA VAL A 95 -2.59 8.31 -14.92
C VAL A 95 -3.94 8.80 -15.43
N LEU A 96 -4.41 8.18 -16.48
CA LEU A 96 -5.72 8.43 -17.09
C LEU A 96 -6.59 7.17 -16.98
N LEU A 97 -7.87 7.37 -16.70
CA LEU A 97 -8.87 6.31 -16.60
C LEU A 97 -9.95 6.52 -17.66
N SER A 98 -10.58 5.43 -18.09
CA SER A 98 -11.67 5.47 -19.06
C SER A 98 -12.83 4.55 -18.65
N ARG A 99 -14.07 5.00 -18.99
CA ARG A 99 -15.30 4.24 -18.85
C ARG A 99 -15.85 3.69 -20.17
N ASP A 100 -15.26 4.09 -21.30
CA ASP A 100 -15.74 3.76 -22.65
C ASP A 100 -14.61 3.35 -23.62
N ARG A 101 -13.35 3.39 -23.17
CA ARG A 101 -12.11 3.20 -23.97
C ARG A 101 -11.90 4.24 -25.09
N VAL A 102 -12.70 5.30 -25.08
CA VAL A 102 -12.60 6.39 -26.06
C VAL A 102 -12.14 7.66 -25.38
N SER A 103 -12.79 8.00 -24.26
CA SER A 103 -12.52 9.22 -23.49
C SER A 103 -11.67 8.87 -22.27
N TYR A 104 -10.45 9.42 -22.20
CA TYR A 104 -9.52 9.23 -21.09
C TYR A 104 -9.43 10.51 -20.27
N LEU A 105 -9.72 10.40 -18.98
CA LEU A 105 -9.72 11.53 -18.05
C LEU A 105 -8.68 11.31 -16.95
N PRO A 106 -8.05 12.39 -16.44
CA PRO A 106 -7.11 12.31 -15.32
C PRO A 106 -7.75 11.64 -14.10
N ILE A 107 -6.98 10.77 -13.42
CA ILE A 107 -7.44 10.04 -12.24
C ILE A 107 -8.00 10.97 -11.16
N SER A 108 -7.50 12.20 -11.03
CA SER A 108 -8.01 13.19 -10.08
C SER A 108 -9.48 13.57 -10.26
N LEU A 109 -10.07 13.29 -11.42
CA LEU A 109 -11.50 13.52 -11.69
C LEU A 109 -12.38 12.35 -11.23
N PHE A 110 -11.80 11.24 -10.77
CA PHE A 110 -12.51 10.06 -10.28
C PHE A 110 -12.62 10.01 -8.74
N GLY A 111 -12.05 11.02 -8.07
CA GLY A 111 -12.09 11.15 -6.61
C GLY A 111 -10.92 10.49 -5.88
N ASP A 112 -10.81 10.83 -4.60
CA ASP A 112 -9.68 10.41 -3.76
C ASP A 112 -9.68 8.89 -3.49
N ALA A 113 -10.87 8.28 -3.41
CA ALA A 113 -11.01 6.84 -3.23
C ALA A 113 -10.24 6.04 -4.31
N ILE A 114 -10.42 6.38 -5.58
CA ILE A 114 -9.76 5.71 -6.71
C ILE A 114 -8.25 5.94 -6.66
N THR A 115 -7.80 7.17 -6.41
CA THR A 115 -6.39 7.49 -6.30
C THR A 115 -5.73 6.73 -5.14
N SER A 116 -6.38 6.71 -3.98
CA SER A 116 -5.92 5.99 -2.78
C SER A 116 -5.85 4.48 -3.02
N THR A 117 -6.89 3.92 -3.63
CA THR A 117 -6.96 2.49 -3.98
C THR A 117 -5.86 2.10 -4.98
N LEU A 118 -5.70 2.88 -6.04
CA LEU A 118 -4.63 2.63 -7.01
C LEU A 118 -3.26 2.67 -6.34
N TYR A 119 -3.00 3.68 -5.52
CA TYR A 119 -1.72 3.78 -4.84
C TYR A 119 -1.48 2.60 -3.90
N MET A 120 -2.51 2.14 -3.18
CA MET A 120 -2.39 0.99 -2.28
C MET A 120 -2.01 -0.29 -3.03
N ILE A 121 -2.70 -0.60 -4.13
CA ILE A 121 -2.39 -1.81 -4.91
C ILE A 121 -0.99 -1.73 -5.56
N LEU A 122 -0.60 -0.55 -6.04
CA LEU A 122 0.73 -0.35 -6.61
C LEU A 122 1.83 -0.49 -5.54
N THR A 123 1.58 -0.03 -4.31
CA THR A 123 2.49 -0.24 -3.19
C THR A 123 2.62 -1.72 -2.84
N LEU A 124 1.52 -2.49 -2.86
CA LEU A 124 1.57 -3.94 -2.66
C LEU A 124 2.43 -4.63 -3.75
N PHE A 125 2.29 -4.21 -5.02
CA PHE A 125 3.08 -4.78 -6.12
C PHE A 125 4.54 -4.31 -6.14
N SER A 126 4.88 -3.25 -5.42
CA SER A 126 6.27 -2.83 -5.25
C SER A 126 7.04 -3.69 -4.26
N VAL A 127 6.34 -4.38 -3.35
CA VAL A 127 6.95 -5.28 -2.35
C VAL A 127 7.34 -6.60 -3.00
N ASP A 128 8.56 -7.06 -2.73
CA ASP A 128 9.02 -8.36 -3.17
C ASP A 128 8.33 -9.51 -2.41
N GLU A 129 8.35 -10.70 -3.00
CA GLU A 129 7.81 -11.91 -2.38
C GLU A 129 8.46 -12.17 -1.02
N GLY A 130 7.65 -12.43 -0.01
CA GLY A 130 8.08 -12.59 1.38
C GLY A 130 8.32 -11.29 2.13
N GLY A 131 8.03 -10.13 1.52
CA GLY A 131 8.15 -8.82 2.15
C GLY A 131 6.97 -8.44 3.03
N TYR A 132 7.00 -7.20 3.52
CA TYR A 132 6.03 -6.66 4.48
C TYR A 132 5.38 -5.40 3.94
N LEU A 133 4.06 -5.28 4.12
CA LEU A 133 3.28 -4.09 3.78
C LEU A 133 2.56 -3.56 5.01
N LEU A 134 2.88 -2.34 5.41
CA LEU A 134 2.23 -1.63 6.50
C LEU A 134 1.27 -0.60 5.91
N ILE A 135 0.00 -0.65 6.31
CA ILE A 135 -1.05 0.25 5.83
C ILE A 135 -1.72 0.91 7.02
N ASP A 136 -1.70 2.23 7.04
CA ASP A 136 -2.40 3.01 8.05
C ASP A 136 -3.75 3.48 7.49
N GLU A 137 -4.83 3.29 8.29
CA GLU A 137 -6.21 3.59 7.91
C GLU A 137 -6.58 2.98 6.54
N VAL A 138 -6.62 1.65 6.46
CA VAL A 138 -6.87 0.90 5.21
C VAL A 138 -8.18 1.30 4.52
N GLU A 139 -9.19 1.72 5.27
CA GLU A 139 -10.49 2.17 4.80
C GLU A 139 -10.53 3.61 4.28
N ASN A 140 -9.45 4.37 4.44
CA ASN A 140 -9.48 5.81 4.18
C ASN A 140 -9.85 6.14 2.72
N GLY A 141 -10.92 6.95 2.58
CA GLY A 141 -11.48 7.33 1.29
C GLY A 141 -12.41 6.30 0.66
N ILE A 142 -12.55 5.09 1.23
CA ILE A 142 -13.38 4.01 0.68
C ILE A 142 -14.75 4.00 1.35
N HIS A 143 -15.82 4.04 0.54
CA HIS A 143 -17.19 3.95 1.06
C HIS A 143 -17.41 2.64 1.83
N HIS A 144 -18.06 2.70 3.00
CA HIS A 144 -18.22 1.58 3.93
C HIS A 144 -18.73 0.29 3.23
N SER A 145 -19.68 0.38 2.31
CA SER A 145 -20.21 -0.79 1.59
C SER A 145 -19.19 -1.52 0.71
N LYS A 146 -18.06 -0.89 0.40
CA LYS A 146 -16.99 -1.45 -0.44
C LYS A 146 -15.78 -1.94 0.38
N GLN A 147 -15.65 -1.48 1.63
CA GLN A 147 -14.47 -1.73 2.48
C GLN A 147 -14.18 -3.21 2.67
N LEU A 148 -15.18 -4.02 3.04
CA LEU A 148 -14.99 -5.43 3.30
C LEU A 148 -14.50 -6.19 2.05
N ASN A 149 -15.09 -5.92 0.89
CA ASN A 149 -14.70 -6.55 -0.38
C ASN A 149 -13.28 -6.13 -0.78
N PHE A 150 -12.97 -4.86 -0.59
CA PHE A 150 -11.64 -4.32 -0.86
C PHE A 150 -10.57 -4.95 0.04
N ILE A 151 -10.78 -4.98 1.35
CA ILE A 151 -9.83 -5.56 2.31
C ILE A 151 -9.60 -7.05 1.99
N ARG A 152 -10.68 -7.82 1.75
CA ARG A 152 -10.55 -9.23 1.35
C ARG A 152 -9.73 -9.40 0.08
N HIS A 153 -9.94 -8.54 -0.90
CA HIS A 153 -9.20 -8.59 -2.16
C HIS A 153 -7.71 -8.34 -1.94
N ILE A 154 -7.35 -7.28 -1.19
CA ILE A 154 -5.95 -6.94 -0.86
C ILE A 154 -5.29 -8.07 -0.06
N CYS A 155 -5.97 -8.65 0.95
CA CYS A 155 -5.44 -9.79 1.71
C CYS A 155 -5.20 -11.01 0.82
N ASN A 156 -6.10 -11.31 -0.13
CA ASN A 156 -5.94 -12.40 -1.06
C ASN A 156 -4.74 -12.21 -2.01
N LEU A 157 -4.55 -10.99 -2.51
CA LEU A 157 -3.39 -10.65 -3.35
C LEU A 157 -2.07 -10.79 -2.58
N ALA A 158 -2.04 -10.28 -1.33
CA ALA A 158 -0.87 -10.40 -0.48
C ALA A 158 -0.55 -11.87 -0.16
N PHE A 159 -1.57 -12.67 0.17
CA PHE A 159 -1.40 -14.10 0.42
C PHE A 159 -0.82 -14.83 -0.79
N LYS A 160 -1.33 -14.57 -2.00
CA LYS A 160 -0.80 -15.16 -3.25
C LYS A 160 0.66 -14.81 -3.51
N ARG A 161 1.12 -13.67 -3.01
CA ARG A 161 2.49 -13.16 -3.19
C ARG A 161 3.38 -13.42 -1.97
N ASN A 162 2.90 -14.17 -0.99
CA ASN A 162 3.60 -14.41 0.27
C ASN A 162 4.02 -13.11 1.00
N ILE A 163 3.20 -12.03 0.89
CA ILE A 163 3.43 -10.74 1.54
C ILE A 163 2.64 -10.70 2.84
N GLN A 164 3.31 -10.34 3.93
CA GLN A 164 2.65 -10.11 5.21
C GLN A 164 2.14 -8.67 5.29
N ILE A 165 0.85 -8.50 5.61
CA ILE A 165 0.23 -7.16 5.75
C ILE A 165 -0.08 -6.87 7.22
N PHE A 166 0.25 -5.64 7.63
CA PHE A 166 -0.19 -5.04 8.89
C PHE A 166 -1.05 -3.83 8.56
N MET A 167 -2.28 -3.80 9.08
CA MET A 167 -3.23 -2.74 8.78
C MET A 167 -3.79 -2.14 10.08
N THR A 168 -3.92 -0.81 10.11
CA THR A 168 -4.76 -0.14 11.11
C THR A 168 -6.11 0.24 10.49
N THR A 169 -7.13 0.30 11.32
CA THR A 169 -8.48 0.74 10.93
C THR A 169 -9.16 1.46 12.09
N HIS A 170 -9.97 2.45 11.78
CA HIS A 170 -10.90 3.10 12.70
C HIS A 170 -12.35 2.63 12.47
N SER A 171 -12.60 1.76 11.48
CA SER A 171 -13.91 1.14 11.27
C SER A 171 -14.19 0.11 12.36
N ALA A 172 -15.34 0.24 13.02
CA ALA A 172 -15.77 -0.66 14.12
C ALA A 172 -16.61 -1.83 13.63
N GLU A 173 -16.74 -2.04 12.29
CA GLU A 173 -17.57 -3.08 11.67
C GLU A 173 -16.74 -4.25 11.15
#